data_f0820e6998e435356f9f88be68221671
#
_entry.id   f0820e6998e435356f9f88be68221671
#
_cell.length_a   1.000
_cell.length_b   1.000
_cell.length_c   1.000
_cell.angle_alpha   90.00
_cell.angle_beta   90.00
_cell.angle_gamma   90.00
#
_symmetry.space_group_name_H-M   'P 1'
#
loop_
_entity.id
_entity.type
_entity.pdbx_description
1 polymer ?
#
loop_
_entity_poly.entity_id
_entity_poly.type
_entity_poly.pdbx_seq_one_letter_code
_entity_poly.pdbx_strand_id
1 'polypeptide(L)'
;MQNISEIEELVKLIARLPGLGPKSAKRIVLKLINNRDELIKPMTNSLAQVYKNVSRCNYCGALKSNSIGCSNCENNRNKFNKICVVENIADQWSIENSSIYKGYFHILGGTISSAGKRKEDLLINSLIERVKKDDIEEVIIATSATVEGQTTAYYIQDRLKKTNVKVSKLAQGLPVGGEIESLDDGTLFSAFKHRSRIGSNSD
;
A
#
# COMPACT_ATOMS: atom_id res chain seq x y z
N MET A 1 -32.21 30.75 -4.22
CA MET A 1 -31.85 29.44 -4.82
C MET A 1 -32.54 28.39 -3.96
N GLN A 2 -33.37 27.52 -4.54
CA GLN A 2 -33.87 26.36 -3.81
C GLN A 2 -32.68 25.48 -3.47
N ASN A 3 -32.42 25.30 -2.18
CA ASN A 3 -31.42 24.32 -1.72
C ASN A 3 -32.00 22.91 -1.94
N ILE A 4 -31.48 22.21 -2.93
CA ILE A 4 -31.85 20.81 -3.17
C ILE A 4 -30.92 19.98 -2.26
N SER A 5 -31.51 19.44 -1.20
CA SER A 5 -30.75 18.74 -0.13
C SER A 5 -29.88 17.59 -0.65
N GLU A 6 -30.37 16.85 -1.64
CA GLU A 6 -29.67 15.72 -2.27
C GLU A 6 -28.40 16.16 -3.02
N ILE A 7 -28.44 17.33 -3.66
CA ILE A 7 -27.27 17.90 -4.33
C ILE A 7 -26.23 18.33 -3.31
N GLU A 8 -26.65 18.98 -2.24
CA GLU A 8 -25.74 19.43 -1.18
C GLU A 8 -25.07 18.27 -0.47
N GLU A 9 -25.83 17.21 -0.18
CA GLU A 9 -25.29 16.00 0.43
C GLU A 9 -24.24 15.33 -0.47
N LEU A 10 -24.53 15.16 -1.75
CA LEU A 10 -23.59 14.58 -2.71
C LEU A 10 -22.33 15.46 -2.86
N VAL A 11 -22.48 16.79 -2.87
CA VAL A 11 -21.34 17.72 -2.88
C VAL A 11 -20.47 17.55 -1.64
N LYS A 12 -21.08 17.41 -0.46
CA LYS A 12 -20.36 17.18 0.81
C LYS A 12 -19.60 15.84 0.78
N LEU A 13 -20.19 14.78 0.23
CA LEU A 13 -19.54 13.47 0.11
C LEU A 13 -18.35 13.52 -0.85
N ILE A 14 -18.51 14.10 -2.03
CA ILE A 14 -17.44 14.24 -3.02
C ILE A 14 -16.31 15.14 -2.51
N ALA A 15 -16.64 16.22 -1.77
CA ALA A 15 -15.63 17.10 -1.19
C ALA A 15 -14.75 16.46 -0.10
N ARG A 16 -15.13 15.28 0.42
CA ARG A 16 -14.31 14.50 1.36
C ARG A 16 -13.22 13.67 0.66
N LEU A 17 -13.30 13.53 -0.66
CA LEU A 17 -12.31 12.78 -1.42
C LEU A 17 -11.00 13.58 -1.50
N PRO A 18 -9.84 12.89 -1.39
CA PRO A 18 -8.54 13.55 -1.44
C PRO A 18 -8.37 14.37 -2.73
N GLY A 19 -7.84 15.59 -2.61
CA GLY A 19 -7.61 16.49 -3.74
C GLY A 19 -8.86 17.22 -4.27
N LEU A 20 -10.04 16.97 -3.70
CA LEU A 20 -11.29 17.62 -4.11
C LEU A 20 -11.75 18.63 -3.07
N GLY A 21 -11.70 19.92 -3.44
CA GLY A 21 -12.31 20.98 -2.65
C GLY A 21 -13.80 21.20 -2.98
N PRO A 22 -14.53 22.01 -2.19
CA PRO A 22 -15.97 22.27 -2.39
C PRO A 22 -16.32 22.78 -3.78
N LYS A 23 -15.46 23.62 -4.38
CA LYS A 23 -15.68 24.17 -5.72
C LYS A 23 -15.61 23.08 -6.81
N SER A 24 -14.61 22.18 -6.71
CA SER A 24 -14.46 21.05 -7.62
C SER A 24 -15.58 20.03 -7.44
N ALA A 25 -15.97 19.74 -6.20
CA ALA A 25 -17.08 18.86 -5.88
C ALA A 25 -18.41 19.35 -6.52
N LYS A 26 -18.72 20.65 -6.39
CA LYS A 26 -19.91 21.23 -7.05
C LYS A 26 -19.87 21.05 -8.57
N ARG A 27 -18.73 21.28 -9.21
CA ARG A 27 -18.58 21.09 -10.68
C ARG A 27 -18.79 19.63 -11.08
N ILE A 28 -18.25 18.68 -10.31
CA ILE A 28 -18.42 17.24 -10.54
C ILE A 28 -19.91 16.87 -10.43
N VAL A 29 -20.58 17.29 -9.36
CA VAL A 29 -22.01 16.99 -9.16
C VAL A 29 -22.87 17.52 -10.28
N LEU A 30 -22.64 18.78 -10.74
CA LEU A 30 -23.37 19.34 -11.86
C LEU A 30 -23.13 18.54 -13.16
N LYS A 31 -21.90 18.10 -13.42
CA LYS A 31 -21.60 17.25 -14.58
C LYS A 31 -22.31 15.90 -14.48
N LEU A 32 -22.35 15.29 -13.31
CA LEU A 32 -23.08 14.04 -13.08
C LEU A 32 -24.57 14.20 -13.33
N ILE A 33 -25.19 15.27 -12.82
CA ILE A 33 -26.62 15.53 -12.99
C ILE A 33 -26.98 15.75 -14.48
N ASN A 34 -26.14 16.45 -15.22
CA ASN A 34 -26.34 16.71 -16.64
C ASN A 34 -26.17 15.45 -17.51
N ASN A 35 -25.51 14.40 -17.00
CA ASN A 35 -25.24 13.15 -17.71
C ASN A 35 -25.71 11.94 -16.89
N ARG A 36 -26.95 11.94 -16.44
CA ARG A 36 -27.49 10.96 -15.47
C ARG A 36 -27.36 9.52 -15.93
N ASP A 37 -27.78 9.22 -17.14
CA ASP A 37 -27.80 7.85 -17.65
C ASP A 37 -26.39 7.35 -17.99
N GLU A 38 -25.52 8.22 -18.47
CA GLU A 38 -24.15 7.87 -18.86
C GLU A 38 -23.17 7.84 -17.71
N LEU A 39 -23.40 8.63 -16.65
CA LEU A 39 -22.47 8.74 -15.52
C LEU A 39 -23.07 8.25 -14.19
N ILE A 40 -24.20 8.81 -13.75
CA ILE A 40 -24.73 8.47 -12.41
C ILE A 40 -25.11 7.00 -12.34
N LYS A 41 -25.90 6.52 -13.29
CA LYS A 41 -26.41 5.14 -13.26
C LYS A 41 -25.30 4.07 -13.26
N PRO A 42 -24.33 4.07 -14.18
CA PRO A 42 -23.24 3.11 -14.13
C PRO A 42 -22.32 3.30 -12.93
N MET A 43 -22.08 4.55 -12.50
CA MET A 43 -21.26 4.84 -11.33
C MET A 43 -21.90 4.31 -10.04
N THR A 44 -23.20 4.51 -9.86
CA THR A 44 -23.94 3.97 -8.70
C THR A 44 -23.90 2.46 -8.68
N ASN A 45 -24.10 1.80 -9.82
CA ASN A 45 -24.03 0.35 -9.92
C ASN A 45 -22.63 -0.17 -9.60
N SER A 46 -21.58 0.46 -10.12
CA SER A 46 -20.18 0.07 -9.88
C SER A 46 -19.81 0.26 -8.42
N LEU A 47 -20.18 1.37 -7.79
CA LEU A 47 -19.94 1.62 -6.37
C LEU A 47 -20.65 0.58 -5.49
N ALA A 48 -21.90 0.25 -5.80
CA ALA A 48 -22.64 -0.78 -5.09
C ALA A 48 -21.99 -2.17 -5.24
N GLN A 49 -21.50 -2.51 -6.43
CA GLN A 49 -20.79 -3.77 -6.66
C GLN A 49 -19.47 -3.83 -5.90
N VAL A 50 -18.67 -2.75 -5.90
CA VAL A 50 -17.42 -2.67 -5.13
C VAL A 50 -17.71 -2.83 -3.63
N TYR A 51 -18.70 -2.08 -3.11
CA TYR A 51 -19.09 -2.16 -1.71
C TYR A 51 -19.50 -3.57 -1.29
N LYS A 52 -20.28 -4.28 -2.11
CA LYS A 52 -20.80 -5.62 -1.82
C LYS A 52 -19.73 -6.71 -1.99
N ASN A 53 -18.91 -6.62 -3.03
CA ASN A 53 -18.11 -7.74 -3.50
C ASN A 53 -16.61 -7.63 -3.19
N VAL A 54 -16.10 -6.43 -2.83
CA VAL A 54 -14.68 -6.23 -2.56
C VAL A 54 -14.47 -6.01 -1.08
N SER A 55 -13.58 -6.78 -0.51
CA SER A 55 -13.16 -6.63 0.89
C SER A 55 -11.66 -6.78 1.03
N ARG A 56 -11.15 -6.47 2.21
CA ARG A 56 -9.75 -6.65 2.55
C ARG A 56 -9.52 -8.06 3.09
N CYS A 57 -8.49 -8.72 2.61
CA CYS A 57 -8.10 -10.01 3.13
C CYS A 57 -7.53 -9.86 4.55
N ASN A 58 -8.12 -10.54 5.54
CA ASN A 58 -7.65 -10.48 6.92
C ASN A 58 -6.29 -11.17 7.12
N TYR A 59 -5.86 -12.00 6.16
CA TYR A 59 -4.61 -12.74 6.23
C TYR A 59 -3.43 -11.96 5.65
N CYS A 60 -3.56 -11.38 4.46
CA CYS A 60 -2.45 -10.68 3.78
C CYS A 60 -2.69 -9.18 3.56
N GLY A 61 -3.87 -8.66 3.86
CA GLY A 61 -4.22 -7.25 3.69
C GLY A 61 -4.54 -6.81 2.25
N ALA A 62 -4.40 -7.68 1.24
CA ALA A 62 -4.74 -7.35 -0.15
C ALA A 62 -6.25 -7.21 -0.36
N LEU A 63 -6.65 -6.52 -1.41
CA LEU A 63 -8.04 -6.55 -1.85
C LEU A 63 -8.39 -7.92 -2.41
N LYS A 64 -9.56 -8.42 -2.07
CA LYS A 64 -10.09 -9.67 -2.56
C LYS A 64 -11.53 -9.54 -3.00
N SER A 65 -11.93 -10.35 -3.96
CA SER A 65 -13.34 -10.58 -4.28
C SER A 65 -13.94 -11.58 -3.30
N ASN A 66 -15.12 -11.28 -2.76
CA ASN A 66 -15.81 -12.17 -1.85
C ASN A 66 -16.27 -13.48 -2.52
N SER A 67 -16.41 -13.47 -3.87
CA SER A 67 -16.82 -14.64 -4.65
C SER A 67 -15.66 -15.51 -5.12
N ILE A 68 -14.46 -14.92 -5.36
CA ILE A 68 -13.32 -15.63 -5.97
C ILE A 68 -12.24 -15.95 -4.92
N GLY A 69 -12.24 -15.24 -3.80
CA GLY A 69 -11.20 -15.37 -2.78
C GLY A 69 -10.04 -14.37 -2.95
N CYS A 70 -8.89 -14.67 -2.37
CA CYS A 70 -7.72 -13.80 -2.35
C CYS A 70 -6.63 -14.31 -3.30
N SER A 71 -6.52 -13.75 -4.48
CA SER A 71 -5.51 -14.14 -5.47
C SER A 71 -4.07 -14.02 -4.94
N ASN A 72 -3.81 -13.10 -4.02
CA ASN A 72 -2.48 -12.96 -3.40
C ASN A 72 -2.14 -14.13 -2.47
N CYS A 73 -3.13 -14.75 -1.80
CA CYS A 73 -2.92 -15.88 -0.89
C CYS A 73 -3.01 -17.23 -1.60
N GLU A 74 -3.88 -17.35 -2.62
CA GLU A 74 -4.30 -18.63 -3.20
C GLU A 74 -3.51 -19.02 -4.46
N ASN A 75 -2.88 -18.05 -5.13
CA ASN A 75 -2.19 -18.29 -6.39
C ASN A 75 -0.70 -18.65 -6.16
N ASN A 76 -0.45 -19.90 -5.75
CA ASN A 76 0.87 -20.39 -5.32
C ASN A 76 1.79 -20.86 -6.46
N ARG A 77 1.28 -21.05 -7.67
CA ARG A 77 2.01 -21.89 -8.68
C ARG A 77 3.27 -21.24 -9.29
N ASN A 78 3.48 -19.92 -9.14
CA ASN A 78 4.61 -19.21 -9.76
C ASN A 78 5.24 -18.15 -8.84
N LYS A 79 5.02 -18.21 -7.52
CA LYS A 79 5.59 -17.23 -6.59
C LYS A 79 6.79 -17.82 -5.87
N PHE A 80 7.86 -17.02 -5.77
CA PHE A 80 8.99 -17.34 -4.89
C PHE A 80 8.52 -17.31 -3.44
N ASN A 81 9.13 -18.11 -2.57
CA ASN A 81 8.84 -18.17 -1.12
C ASN A 81 9.30 -16.90 -0.39
N LYS A 82 8.91 -15.73 -0.92
CA LYS A 82 9.26 -14.42 -0.37
C LYS A 82 8.01 -13.58 -0.17
N ILE A 83 8.00 -12.78 0.89
CA ILE A 83 6.94 -11.83 1.18
C ILE A 83 7.50 -10.41 1.10
N CYS A 84 6.93 -9.58 0.23
CA CYS A 84 7.14 -8.13 0.22
C CYS A 84 6.10 -7.47 1.14
N VAL A 85 6.57 -6.83 2.20
CA VAL A 85 5.73 -6.14 3.18
C VAL A 85 5.63 -4.68 2.81
N VAL A 86 4.41 -4.21 2.52
CA VAL A 86 4.10 -2.83 2.14
C VAL A 86 3.10 -2.19 3.11
N GLU A 87 3.05 -0.87 3.15
CA GLU A 87 2.17 -0.14 4.06
C GLU A 87 0.72 -0.15 3.60
N ASN A 88 0.49 0.01 2.30
CA ASN A 88 -0.83 0.16 1.72
C ASN A 88 -0.96 -0.53 0.35
N ILE A 89 -2.18 -0.53 -0.19
CA ILE A 89 -2.50 -1.20 -1.45
C ILE A 89 -1.90 -0.47 -2.66
N ALA A 90 -1.74 0.85 -2.58
CA ALA A 90 -1.13 1.61 -3.69
C ALA A 90 0.35 1.23 -3.87
N ASP A 91 1.08 0.98 -2.77
CA ASP A 91 2.46 0.49 -2.82
C ASP A 91 2.53 -0.89 -3.47
N GLN A 92 1.60 -1.81 -3.10
CA GLN A 92 1.48 -3.12 -3.76
C GLN A 92 1.30 -2.95 -5.27
N TRP A 93 0.34 -2.15 -5.72
CA TRP A 93 0.06 -1.94 -7.14
C TRP A 93 1.24 -1.33 -7.88
N SER A 94 1.97 -0.41 -7.27
CA SER A 94 3.17 0.20 -7.86
C SER A 94 4.25 -0.86 -8.13
N ILE A 95 4.50 -1.75 -7.17
CA ILE A 95 5.48 -2.82 -7.33
C ILE A 95 4.99 -3.89 -8.33
N GLU A 96 3.72 -4.27 -8.30
CA GLU A 96 3.14 -5.22 -9.25
C GLU A 96 3.22 -4.70 -10.69
N ASN A 97 2.88 -3.44 -10.91
CA ASN A 97 2.94 -2.81 -12.25
C ASN A 97 4.36 -2.76 -12.82
N SER A 98 5.38 -2.67 -11.96
CA SER A 98 6.79 -2.69 -12.39
C SER A 98 7.25 -4.08 -12.86
N SER A 99 6.52 -5.14 -12.51
CA SER A 99 6.84 -6.55 -12.81
C SER A 99 8.21 -7.04 -12.30
N ILE A 100 8.87 -6.29 -11.41
CA ILE A 100 10.21 -6.63 -10.87
C ILE A 100 10.14 -7.64 -9.72
N TYR A 101 8.97 -7.82 -9.11
CA TYR A 101 8.76 -8.70 -7.97
C TYR A 101 7.68 -9.77 -8.25
N LYS A 102 8.00 -11.03 -7.97
CA LYS A 102 7.12 -12.19 -8.26
C LYS A 102 6.73 -12.99 -7.01
N GLY A 103 6.99 -12.48 -5.81
CA GLY A 103 6.63 -13.13 -4.54
C GLY A 103 5.23 -12.76 -4.05
N TYR A 104 4.99 -13.08 -2.79
CA TYR A 104 3.76 -12.70 -2.10
C TYR A 104 3.84 -11.26 -1.58
N PHE A 105 2.69 -10.62 -1.46
CA PHE A 105 2.58 -9.34 -0.75
C PHE A 105 1.95 -9.52 0.62
N HIS A 106 2.32 -8.65 1.56
CA HIS A 106 1.64 -8.49 2.83
C HIS A 106 1.46 -6.99 3.11
N ILE A 107 0.20 -6.57 3.17
CA ILE A 107 -0.19 -5.17 3.30
C ILE A 107 -0.56 -4.88 4.74
N LEU A 108 0.25 -4.09 5.43
CA LEU A 108 0.08 -3.80 6.85
C LEU A 108 -1.20 -3.01 7.16
N GLY A 109 -1.57 -2.07 6.29
CA GLY A 109 -2.67 -1.14 6.49
C GLY A 109 -2.24 0.23 7.02
N GLY A 110 -0.95 0.49 7.07
CA GLY A 110 -0.35 1.73 7.50
C GLY A 110 0.97 1.51 8.21
N THR A 111 1.40 2.52 8.99
CA THR A 111 2.62 2.52 9.79
C THR A 111 2.30 2.68 11.26
N ILE A 112 3.24 2.32 12.12
CA ILE A 112 3.22 2.65 13.55
C ILE A 112 3.48 4.15 13.64
N SER A 113 2.47 4.93 13.99
CA SER A 113 2.61 6.37 14.16
C SER A 113 2.32 6.80 15.59
N SER A 114 2.93 7.91 16.00
CA SER A 114 2.59 8.57 17.27
C SER A 114 1.19 9.17 17.28
N ALA A 115 0.56 9.32 16.10
CA ALA A 115 -0.69 10.07 15.91
C ALA A 115 -1.97 9.21 15.82
N GLY A 116 -1.97 7.93 16.29
CA GLY A 116 -3.23 7.26 16.55
C GLY A 116 -3.50 5.88 15.96
N LYS A 117 -2.68 5.32 15.06
CA LYS A 117 -2.84 3.89 14.74
C LYS A 117 -2.10 3.05 15.77
N ARG A 118 -2.83 2.22 16.48
CA ARG A 118 -2.25 1.26 17.42
C ARG A 118 -1.53 0.16 16.64
N LYS A 119 -0.51 -0.43 17.24
CA LYS A 119 0.22 -1.56 16.67
C LYS A 119 -0.70 -2.75 16.36
N GLU A 120 -1.78 -2.88 17.12
CA GLU A 120 -2.80 -3.92 17.01
C GLU A 120 -3.67 -3.77 15.76
N ASP A 121 -3.79 -2.54 15.22
CA ASP A 121 -4.58 -2.25 14.01
C ASP A 121 -3.85 -2.65 12.71
N LEU A 122 -2.55 -2.95 12.82
CA LEU A 122 -1.72 -3.40 11.70
C LEU A 122 -1.67 -4.92 11.62
N LEU A 123 -1.64 -5.46 10.40
CA LEU A 123 -1.59 -6.92 10.17
C LEU A 123 -0.21 -7.55 10.47
N ILE A 124 0.49 -7.10 11.53
CA ILE A 124 1.83 -7.61 11.87
C ILE A 124 1.75 -9.01 12.48
N ASN A 125 0.76 -9.29 13.32
CA ASN A 125 0.60 -10.63 13.89
C ASN A 125 0.29 -11.66 12.79
N SER A 126 -0.56 -11.32 11.85
CA SER A 126 -0.87 -12.15 10.68
C SER A 126 0.36 -12.40 9.80
N LEU A 127 1.26 -11.42 9.65
CA LEU A 127 2.55 -11.61 8.96
C LEU A 127 3.40 -12.69 9.64
N ILE A 128 3.52 -12.64 10.98
CA ILE A 128 4.31 -13.60 11.76
C ILE A 128 3.74 -15.01 11.63
N GLU A 129 2.41 -15.15 11.70
CA GLU A 129 1.74 -16.44 11.52
C GLU A 129 1.98 -16.98 10.11
N ARG A 130 1.91 -16.11 9.11
CA ARG A 130 2.13 -16.47 7.72
C ARG A 130 3.55 -16.94 7.45
N VAL A 131 4.55 -16.25 8.00
CA VAL A 131 5.97 -16.65 7.88
C VAL A 131 6.21 -18.05 8.44
N LYS A 132 5.54 -18.39 9.55
CA LYS A 132 5.66 -19.72 10.18
C LYS A 132 4.95 -20.83 9.43
N LYS A 133 3.84 -20.51 8.75
CA LYS A 133 2.95 -21.49 8.11
C LYS A 133 3.32 -21.79 6.66
N ASP A 134 3.78 -20.78 5.93
CA ASP A 134 3.88 -20.82 4.46
C ASP A 134 5.33 -21.03 3.98
N ASP A 135 6.23 -21.55 4.82
CA ASP A 135 7.66 -21.82 4.49
C ASP A 135 8.35 -20.63 3.79
N ILE A 136 8.18 -19.43 4.35
CA ILE A 136 8.73 -18.23 3.78
C ILE A 136 10.23 -18.14 4.08
N GLU A 137 11.03 -17.99 3.03
CA GLU A 137 12.48 -17.89 3.11
C GLU A 137 12.96 -16.46 3.37
N GLU A 138 12.24 -15.47 2.85
CA GLU A 138 12.62 -14.06 2.95
C GLU A 138 11.40 -13.15 3.13
N VAL A 139 11.52 -12.22 4.09
CA VAL A 139 10.60 -11.08 4.28
C VAL A 139 11.32 -9.81 3.85
N ILE A 140 10.86 -9.19 2.76
CA ILE A 140 11.38 -7.93 2.22
C ILE A 140 10.54 -6.80 2.75
N ILE A 141 11.09 -5.93 3.57
CA ILE A 141 10.40 -4.77 4.13
C ILE A 141 10.49 -3.62 3.13
N ALA A 142 9.34 -3.25 2.56
CA ALA A 142 9.17 -2.16 1.60
C ALA A 142 8.28 -1.05 2.17
N THR A 143 8.57 -0.66 3.42
CA THR A 143 7.96 0.52 4.05
C THR A 143 8.65 1.80 3.59
N SER A 144 7.96 2.94 3.73
CA SER A 144 8.51 4.26 3.38
C SER A 144 9.81 4.58 4.13
N ALA A 145 10.61 5.49 3.60
CA ALA A 145 11.83 5.98 4.23
C ALA A 145 11.58 7.01 5.35
N THR A 146 10.30 7.26 5.70
CA THR A 146 9.90 8.15 6.79
C THR A 146 10.26 7.58 8.17
N VAL A 147 10.20 8.40 9.21
CA VAL A 147 10.44 7.97 10.60
C VAL A 147 9.47 6.84 10.99
N GLU A 148 8.19 6.98 10.65
CA GLU A 148 7.15 6.01 10.92
C GLU A 148 7.38 4.68 10.17
N GLY A 149 7.74 4.77 8.87
CA GLY A 149 8.05 3.59 8.06
C GLY A 149 9.27 2.84 8.59
N GLN A 150 10.31 3.55 8.99
CA GLN A 150 11.50 2.95 9.61
C GLN A 150 11.21 2.33 10.97
N THR A 151 10.44 3.02 11.83
CA THR A 151 10.00 2.50 13.12
C THR A 151 9.21 1.19 12.94
N THR A 152 8.32 1.18 11.95
CA THR A 152 7.54 0.00 11.59
C THR A 152 8.42 -1.14 11.11
N ALA A 153 9.42 -0.85 10.27
CA ALA A 153 10.40 -1.83 9.79
C ALA A 153 11.18 -2.49 10.94
N TYR A 154 11.71 -1.68 11.86
CA TYR A 154 12.44 -2.20 13.03
C TYR A 154 11.55 -3.04 13.95
N TYR A 155 10.30 -2.62 14.15
CA TYR A 155 9.36 -3.40 14.95
C TYR A 155 9.05 -4.76 14.30
N ILE A 156 8.84 -4.81 12.99
CA ILE A 156 8.62 -6.08 12.27
C ILE A 156 9.87 -6.96 12.37
N GLN A 157 11.05 -6.39 12.14
CA GLN A 157 12.31 -7.13 12.25
C GLN A 157 12.46 -7.73 13.65
N ASP A 158 12.19 -6.98 14.70
CA ASP A 158 12.28 -7.46 16.09
C ASP A 158 11.30 -8.62 16.36
N ARG A 159 10.07 -8.50 15.87
CA ARG A 159 9.05 -9.55 16.00
C ARG A 159 9.42 -10.84 15.24
N LEU A 160 10.17 -10.73 14.14
CA LEU A 160 10.62 -11.86 13.32
C LEU A 160 11.91 -12.50 13.81
N LYS A 161 12.66 -11.92 14.74
CA LYS A 161 13.91 -12.48 15.30
C LYS A 161 13.78 -13.90 15.84
N LYS A 162 12.57 -14.30 16.27
CA LYS A 162 12.28 -15.64 16.78
C LYS A 162 11.95 -16.65 15.67
N THR A 163 12.03 -16.23 14.42
CA THR A 163 11.85 -17.07 13.23
C THR A 163 13.19 -17.19 12.50
N ASN A 164 13.36 -18.23 11.71
CA ASN A 164 14.58 -18.41 10.91
C ASN A 164 14.51 -17.71 9.55
N VAL A 165 13.50 -16.83 9.35
CA VAL A 165 13.29 -16.14 8.08
C VAL A 165 14.36 -15.06 7.88
N LYS A 166 14.88 -14.95 6.65
CA LYS A 166 15.73 -13.83 6.27
C LYS A 166 14.89 -12.56 6.19
N VAL A 167 15.33 -11.50 6.86
CA VAL A 167 14.67 -10.18 6.78
C VAL A 167 15.58 -9.21 6.05
N SER A 168 15.09 -8.66 4.96
CA SER A 168 15.76 -7.63 4.16
C SER A 168 14.89 -6.38 4.05
N LYS A 169 15.49 -5.27 3.63
CA LYS A 169 14.81 -3.99 3.42
C LYS A 169 15.23 -3.44 2.06
N LEU A 170 14.33 -2.71 1.41
CA LEU A 170 14.66 -2.02 0.16
C LEU A 170 15.82 -1.04 0.38
N ALA A 171 16.74 -1.01 -0.58
CA ALA A 171 17.88 -0.09 -0.56
C ALA A 171 17.41 1.37 -0.56
N GLN A 172 18.18 2.23 0.09
CA GLN A 172 17.96 3.67 0.16
C GLN A 172 19.21 4.38 -0.36
N GLY A 173 19.03 5.39 -1.21
CA GLY A 173 20.17 6.13 -1.75
C GLY A 173 19.80 6.93 -3.00
N LEU A 174 20.77 7.14 -3.86
CA LEU A 174 20.61 7.90 -5.10
C LEU A 174 19.62 7.21 -6.04
N PRO A 175 18.61 7.92 -6.53
CA PRO A 175 17.72 7.36 -7.54
C PRO A 175 18.47 7.18 -8.86
N VAL A 176 18.13 6.14 -9.61
CA VAL A 176 18.71 5.89 -10.94
C VAL A 176 18.37 7.05 -11.87
N GLY A 177 19.38 7.66 -12.48
CA GLY A 177 19.23 8.84 -13.33
C GLY A 177 19.11 10.16 -12.58
N GLY A 178 19.21 10.16 -11.25
CA GLY A 178 19.22 11.38 -10.45
C GLY A 178 20.60 12.05 -10.40
N GLU A 179 20.61 13.39 -10.46
CA GLU A 179 21.81 14.20 -10.31
C GLU A 179 22.00 14.58 -8.83
N ILE A 180 23.25 14.54 -8.35
CA ILE A 180 23.57 14.80 -6.94
C ILE A 180 23.12 16.20 -6.51
N GLU A 181 23.26 17.20 -7.39
CA GLU A 181 22.88 18.59 -7.14
C GLU A 181 21.39 18.78 -6.84
N SER A 182 20.53 17.89 -7.37
CA SER A 182 19.06 17.98 -7.20
C SER A 182 18.52 17.25 -5.97
N LEU A 183 19.40 16.64 -5.17
CA LEU A 183 18.98 15.82 -4.04
C LEU A 183 18.95 16.59 -2.73
N ASP A 184 18.01 16.22 -1.87
CA ASP A 184 17.95 16.73 -0.50
C ASP A 184 19.01 16.09 0.40
N ASP A 185 19.35 16.78 1.49
CA ASP A 185 20.37 16.37 2.45
C ASP A 185 20.10 14.99 3.07
N GLY A 186 18.83 14.63 3.29
CA GLY A 186 18.42 13.34 3.84
C GLY A 186 18.72 12.19 2.89
N THR A 187 18.45 12.38 1.60
CA THR A 187 18.77 11.42 0.53
C THR A 187 20.29 11.26 0.38
N LEU A 188 21.02 12.36 0.39
CA LEU A 188 22.49 12.33 0.35
C LEU A 188 23.08 11.61 1.55
N PHE A 189 22.62 11.92 2.76
CA PHE A 189 23.06 11.24 3.97
C PHE A 189 22.80 9.73 3.89
N SER A 190 21.63 9.33 3.42
CA SER A 190 21.25 7.92 3.25
C SER A 190 22.17 7.23 2.22
N ALA A 191 22.46 7.87 1.09
CA ALA A 191 23.37 7.36 0.08
C ALA A 191 24.79 7.12 0.62
N PHE A 192 25.33 8.08 1.36
CA PHE A 192 26.64 7.92 2.00
C PHE A 192 26.65 6.82 3.05
N LYS A 193 25.60 6.70 3.85
CA LYS A 193 25.46 5.67 4.89
C LYS A 193 25.40 4.26 4.29
N HIS A 194 24.71 4.07 3.18
CA HIS A 194 24.50 2.78 2.52
C HIS A 194 25.41 2.56 1.31
N ARG A 195 26.49 3.34 1.16
CA ARG A 195 27.43 3.17 0.06
C ARG A 195 28.01 1.76 0.03
N SER A 196 28.12 1.20 -1.16
CA SER A 196 28.76 -0.11 -1.41
C SER A 196 30.17 0.07 -1.98
N ARG A 197 31.00 -0.97 -1.80
CA ARG A 197 32.33 -1.00 -2.44
C ARG A 197 32.16 -1.33 -3.93
N ILE A 198 32.93 -0.62 -4.79
CA ILE A 198 32.98 -0.94 -6.22
C ILE A 198 33.86 -2.20 -6.36
N GLY A 199 33.38 -3.21 -7.10
CA GLY A 199 34.09 -4.46 -7.35
C GLY A 199 33.84 -5.60 -6.35
N SER A 200 32.97 -5.42 -5.34
CA SER A 200 32.43 -6.57 -4.59
C SER A 200 31.19 -7.07 -5.33
N ASN A 201 31.31 -8.24 -6.00
CA ASN A 201 30.13 -8.98 -6.44
C ASN A 201 29.26 -9.22 -5.20
N SER A 202 28.08 -8.60 -5.18
CA SER A 202 27.01 -8.99 -4.25
C SER A 202 26.40 -10.27 -4.82
N ASP A 203 26.83 -11.42 -4.28
CA ASP A 203 26.13 -12.70 -4.39
C ASP A 203 24.74 -12.63 -3.75
#